data_06dfec927fb9081774fb8dc44690308e
#
_entry.id   06dfec927fb9081774fb8dc44690308e
#
_cell.length_a   1.000
_cell.length_b   1.000
_cell.length_c   1.000
_cell.angle_alpha   90.00
_cell.angle_beta   90.00
_cell.angle_gamma   90.00
#
_symmetry.space_group_name_H-M   'P 1'
#
loop_
_entity.id
_entity.type
_entity.pdbx_description
1 polymer ?
#
loop_
_entity_poly.entity_id
_entity_poly.type
_entity_poly.pdbx_seq_one_letter_code
_entity_poly.pdbx_strand_id
1 'polypeptide(L)'
;MKFFWFLLLAIIILFTIVSCATVQKIDALKPEPDDANPIVYENETSFINLPVTIQLKDIENQTNKLLQGIVYEDTNLEDNNMAITVWKLAPIKIEFDNGKIKTTLPLKANIKYRYGTSALGLQLYDTREINLNGIVTLISDVGLTYWQLKTNTVL
;
A
#
# COMPACT_ATOMS: atom_id res chain seq x y z
N MET A 1 -79.25 -35.14 -34.70
CA MET A 1 -78.36 -34.39 -33.89
C MET A 1 -76.87 -34.80 -33.96
N LYS A 2 -76.51 -36.05 -34.12
CA LYS A 2 -75.09 -36.50 -34.21
C LYS A 2 -74.40 -36.02 -35.48
N PHE A 3 -75.07 -35.89 -36.59
CA PHE A 3 -74.50 -35.43 -37.85
C PHE A 3 -74.07 -33.95 -37.83
N PHE A 4 -74.84 -33.13 -37.17
CA PHE A 4 -74.48 -31.70 -36.97
C PHE A 4 -73.20 -31.48 -36.17
N TRP A 5 -72.98 -32.32 -35.19
CA TRP A 5 -71.76 -32.24 -34.35
C TRP A 5 -70.54 -32.69 -35.16
N PHE A 6 -70.61 -33.66 -36.00
CA PHE A 6 -69.54 -34.12 -36.90
C PHE A 6 -69.17 -33.00 -37.89
N LEU A 7 -70.18 -32.30 -38.43
CA LEU A 7 -69.98 -31.25 -39.39
C LEU A 7 -69.29 -30.01 -38.71
N LEU A 8 -69.69 -29.70 -37.51
CA LEU A 8 -69.09 -28.64 -36.72
C LEU A 8 -67.65 -28.93 -36.37
N LEU A 9 -67.33 -30.16 -36.00
CA LEU A 9 -65.99 -30.62 -35.68
C LEU A 9 -65.06 -30.59 -36.91
N ALA A 10 -65.57 -30.97 -38.09
CA ALA A 10 -64.86 -30.94 -39.36
C ALA A 10 -64.48 -29.50 -39.76
N ILE A 11 -65.37 -28.52 -39.50
CA ILE A 11 -65.15 -27.11 -39.80
C ILE A 11 -64.06 -26.57 -38.89
N ILE A 12 -64.02 -26.89 -37.57
CA ILE A 12 -63.01 -26.47 -36.63
C ILE A 12 -61.64 -27.01 -37.05
N ILE A 13 -61.54 -28.28 -37.47
CA ILE A 13 -60.29 -28.88 -37.93
C ILE A 13 -59.80 -28.18 -39.21
N LEU A 14 -60.70 -27.83 -40.12
CA LEU A 14 -60.35 -27.15 -41.35
C LEU A 14 -59.78 -25.74 -41.08
N PHE A 15 -60.33 -25.03 -40.09
CA PHE A 15 -59.80 -23.70 -39.66
C PHE A 15 -58.46 -23.75 -39.02
N THR A 16 -58.12 -24.81 -38.25
CA THR A 16 -56.83 -24.99 -37.62
C THR A 16 -55.70 -25.27 -38.61
N ILE A 17 -55.97 -25.83 -39.73
CA ILE A 17 -54.97 -26.17 -40.75
C ILE A 17 -54.60 -24.96 -41.61
N VAL A 18 -55.49 -23.98 -41.78
CA VAL A 18 -55.23 -22.79 -42.60
C VAL A 18 -54.45 -21.70 -41.86
N SER A 19 -54.35 -21.82 -40.54
CA SER A 19 -53.71 -20.78 -39.69
C SER A 19 -52.16 -20.83 -39.65
N CYS A 20 -51.50 -21.71 -40.35
CA CYS A 20 -50.07 -21.98 -40.18
C CYS A 20 -49.19 -21.69 -41.43
N ALA A 21 -49.58 -20.75 -42.31
CA ALA A 21 -48.82 -20.52 -43.55
C ALA A 21 -48.59 -19.05 -43.89
N THR A 22 -48.17 -18.24 -42.93
CA THR A 22 -47.54 -16.93 -43.25
C THR A 22 -46.23 -16.77 -42.53
N VAL A 23 -45.25 -17.58 -42.88
CA VAL A 23 -43.85 -17.22 -42.62
C VAL A 23 -43.47 -16.23 -43.71
N GLN A 24 -43.60 -14.93 -43.38
CA GLN A 24 -42.96 -13.89 -44.20
C GLN A 24 -41.45 -14.13 -44.14
N LYS A 25 -40.86 -14.58 -45.25
CA LYS A 25 -39.42 -14.49 -45.45
C LYS A 25 -39.04 -13.00 -45.45
N ILE A 26 -38.49 -12.54 -44.35
CA ILE A 26 -37.82 -11.27 -44.33
C ILE A 26 -36.47 -11.50 -45.00
N ASP A 27 -36.33 -11.16 -46.27
CA ASP A 27 -35.05 -11.05 -46.93
C ASP A 27 -34.36 -9.79 -46.35
N ALA A 28 -33.62 -10.00 -45.27
CA ALA A 28 -32.72 -8.97 -44.77
C ALA A 28 -31.63 -8.77 -45.85
N LEU A 29 -31.72 -7.65 -46.55
CA LEU A 29 -30.65 -7.21 -47.43
C LEU A 29 -29.37 -7.16 -46.60
N LYS A 30 -28.37 -7.96 -47.01
CA LYS A 30 -27.03 -7.87 -46.40
C LYS A 30 -26.57 -6.42 -46.55
N PRO A 31 -26.22 -5.72 -45.47
CA PRO A 31 -25.69 -4.39 -45.59
C PRO A 31 -24.49 -4.40 -46.53
N GLU A 32 -24.36 -3.38 -47.36
CA GLU A 32 -23.19 -3.21 -48.20
C GLU A 32 -21.93 -3.22 -47.34
N PRO A 33 -20.82 -3.82 -47.84
CA PRO A 33 -19.56 -3.76 -47.14
C PRO A 33 -19.23 -2.31 -46.84
N ASP A 34 -18.97 -2.01 -45.60
CA ASP A 34 -18.48 -0.69 -45.21
C ASP A 34 -17.00 -0.60 -45.63
N ASP A 35 -16.77 0.03 -46.78
CA ASP A 35 -15.42 0.31 -47.32
C ASP A 35 -14.78 1.51 -46.59
N ALA A 36 -15.35 1.95 -45.48
CA ALA A 36 -14.73 2.98 -44.65
C ALA A 36 -13.37 2.46 -44.15
N ASN A 37 -12.35 3.30 -44.33
CA ASN A 37 -11.04 3.00 -43.73
C ASN A 37 -11.17 2.68 -42.27
N PRO A 38 -10.50 1.62 -41.78
CA PRO A 38 -10.60 1.26 -40.36
C PRO A 38 -10.22 2.47 -39.52
N ILE A 39 -11.12 2.89 -38.64
CA ILE A 39 -10.85 3.94 -37.68
C ILE A 39 -9.79 3.39 -36.73
N VAL A 40 -8.57 3.90 -36.84
CA VAL A 40 -7.50 3.59 -35.89
C VAL A 40 -7.84 4.34 -34.61
N TYR A 41 -8.36 3.62 -33.61
CA TYR A 41 -8.51 4.16 -32.27
C TYR A 41 -7.11 4.28 -31.64
N GLU A 42 -6.60 5.50 -31.58
CA GLU A 42 -5.49 5.77 -30.69
C GLU A 42 -6.04 5.70 -29.27
N ASN A 43 -5.50 4.76 -28.49
CA ASN A 43 -5.84 4.66 -27.06
C ASN A 43 -5.26 5.90 -26.37
N GLU A 44 -6.11 6.88 -26.13
CA GLU A 44 -5.72 8.01 -25.29
C GLU A 44 -5.42 7.49 -23.88
N THR A 45 -4.25 7.88 -23.36
CA THR A 45 -3.85 7.51 -22.02
C THR A 45 -4.77 8.20 -21.03
N SER A 46 -5.59 7.44 -20.34
CA SER A 46 -6.46 7.96 -19.27
C SER A 46 -5.66 8.13 -17.98
N PHE A 47 -5.74 9.31 -17.39
CA PHE A 47 -5.12 9.62 -16.11
C PHE A 47 -6.19 9.72 -15.03
N ILE A 48 -5.98 9.00 -13.94
CA ILE A 48 -6.81 9.13 -12.74
C ILE A 48 -5.97 9.84 -11.68
N ASN A 49 -6.31 11.07 -11.35
CA ASN A 49 -5.71 11.80 -10.24
C ASN A 49 -6.43 11.43 -8.95
N LEU A 50 -5.76 10.65 -8.11
CA LEU A 50 -6.27 10.29 -6.79
C LEU A 50 -5.50 11.11 -5.73
N PRO A 51 -6.11 12.12 -5.10
CA PRO A 51 -5.48 12.86 -4.02
C PRO A 51 -5.42 11.97 -2.78
N VAL A 52 -4.20 11.75 -2.25
CA VAL A 52 -3.96 11.03 -1.00
C VAL A 52 -3.48 12.04 0.04
N THR A 53 -4.22 12.15 1.14
CA THR A 53 -3.85 13.01 2.26
C THR A 53 -3.42 12.15 3.44
N ILE A 54 -2.20 12.38 3.94
CA ILE A 54 -1.66 11.70 5.12
C ILE A 54 -1.46 12.74 6.22
N GLN A 55 -2.06 12.52 7.37
CA GLN A 55 -1.91 13.41 8.52
C GLN A 55 -0.64 13.05 9.29
N LEU A 56 0.36 13.93 9.26
CA LEU A 56 1.63 13.70 9.96
C LEU A 56 1.44 13.52 11.47
N LYS A 57 0.41 14.15 12.04
CA LYS A 57 0.09 14.01 13.46
C LYS A 57 -0.31 12.58 13.85
N ASP A 58 -0.97 11.86 12.95
CA ASP A 58 -1.33 10.46 13.21
C ASP A 58 -0.09 9.58 13.17
N ILE A 59 0.83 9.83 12.22
CA ILE A 59 2.12 9.13 12.17
C ILE A 59 2.93 9.41 13.44
N GLU A 60 3.02 10.68 13.85
CA GLU A 60 3.70 11.09 15.08
C GLU A 60 3.14 10.37 16.31
N ASN A 61 1.81 10.33 16.44
CA ASN A 61 1.13 9.69 17.56
C ASN A 61 1.39 8.17 17.57
N GLN A 62 1.29 7.51 16.41
CA GLN A 62 1.56 6.08 16.27
C GLN A 62 3.03 5.76 16.57
N THR A 63 3.95 6.54 16.03
CA THR A 63 5.39 6.38 16.28
C THR A 63 5.71 6.54 17.76
N ASN A 64 5.12 7.53 18.42
CA ASN A 64 5.30 7.74 19.85
C ASN A 64 4.71 6.63 20.73
N LYS A 65 3.66 5.95 20.25
CA LYS A 65 3.09 4.77 20.93
C LYS A 65 3.96 3.52 20.75
N LEU A 66 4.56 3.35 19.57
CA LEU A 66 5.40 2.19 19.27
C LEU A 66 6.79 2.30 19.91
N LEU A 67 7.39 3.48 19.85
CA LEU A 67 8.72 3.75 20.42
C LEU A 67 8.58 4.32 21.83
N GLN A 68 8.50 3.44 22.83
CA GLN A 68 8.45 3.80 24.24
C GLN A 68 9.62 3.18 24.99
N GLY A 69 10.21 3.95 25.91
CA GLY A 69 11.30 3.46 26.75
C GLY A 69 12.59 3.27 25.98
N ILE A 70 13.13 2.06 26.01
CA ILE A 70 14.39 1.69 25.36
C ILE A 70 14.16 1.59 23.86
N VAL A 71 14.98 2.32 23.10
CA VAL A 71 14.95 2.35 21.62
C VAL A 71 15.97 1.39 21.03
N TYR A 72 17.11 1.25 21.73
CA TYR A 72 18.19 0.35 21.36
C TYR A 72 18.89 -0.14 22.61
N GLU A 73 19.26 -1.41 22.64
CA GLU A 73 20.00 -2.00 23.73
C GLU A 73 20.97 -3.07 23.20
N ASP A 74 22.22 -2.90 23.59
CA ASP A 74 23.27 -3.88 23.45
C ASP A 74 24.01 -3.98 24.79
N THR A 75 23.82 -5.07 25.51
CA THR A 75 24.41 -5.30 26.83
C THR A 75 25.65 -6.16 26.80
N ASN A 76 26.07 -6.63 25.61
CA ASN A 76 27.16 -7.58 25.47
C ASN A 76 28.54 -6.87 25.42
N LEU A 77 29.22 -6.80 26.55
CA LEU A 77 30.59 -6.27 26.63
C LEU A 77 31.67 -7.23 26.10
N GLU A 78 31.33 -8.50 25.82
CA GLU A 78 32.33 -9.51 25.47
C GLU A 78 32.67 -9.52 23.98
N ASP A 79 31.79 -9.04 23.11
CA ASP A 79 31.97 -9.06 21.65
C ASP A 79 32.83 -7.88 21.16
N ASN A 80 32.61 -6.69 21.70
CA ASN A 80 33.24 -5.45 21.23
C ASN A 80 33.72 -4.51 22.34
N ASN A 81 33.71 -4.97 23.59
CA ASN A 81 34.06 -4.21 24.80
C ASN A 81 33.17 -2.97 25.03
N MET A 82 31.97 -2.93 24.46
CA MET A 82 31.05 -1.82 24.58
C MET A 82 29.62 -2.34 24.79
N ALA A 83 28.91 -1.73 25.73
CA ALA A 83 27.48 -1.90 25.90
C ALA A 83 26.78 -0.56 25.78
N ILE A 84 25.67 -0.52 25.07
CA ILE A 84 24.95 0.73 24.79
C ILE A 84 23.48 0.50 25.10
N THR A 85 22.90 1.40 25.86
CA THR A 85 21.44 1.48 26.03
C THR A 85 20.98 2.88 25.66
N VAL A 86 19.98 2.95 24.78
CA VAL A 86 19.43 4.23 24.28
C VAL A 86 17.95 4.31 24.63
N TRP A 87 17.57 5.41 25.26
CA TRP A 87 16.18 5.71 25.61
C TRP A 87 15.66 6.90 24.84
N LYS A 88 14.37 6.86 24.55
CA LYS A 88 13.64 8.06 24.14
C LYS A 88 13.44 8.98 25.34
N LEU A 89 13.99 10.19 25.25
CA LEU A 89 13.95 11.17 26.35
C LEU A 89 12.64 11.97 26.37
N ALA A 90 12.08 12.26 25.19
CA ALA A 90 10.83 13.02 25.03
C ALA A 90 10.07 12.56 23.78
N PRO A 91 8.83 12.98 23.56
CA PRO A 91 8.07 12.64 22.36
C PRO A 91 8.80 13.04 21.08
N ILE A 92 8.74 12.14 20.11
CA ILE A 92 9.21 12.37 18.74
C ILE A 92 8.31 13.41 18.10
N LYS A 93 8.91 14.38 17.40
CA LYS A 93 8.17 15.35 16.57
C LYS A 93 8.39 15.05 15.10
N ILE A 94 7.31 15.11 14.32
CA ILE A 94 7.33 14.91 12.89
C ILE A 94 6.70 16.14 12.22
N GLU A 95 7.48 16.83 11.42
CA GLU A 95 7.08 18.07 10.76
C GLU A 95 7.35 17.97 9.25
N PHE A 96 6.58 18.71 8.46
CA PHE A 96 6.85 18.86 7.04
C PHE A 96 7.57 20.19 6.83
N ASP A 97 8.75 20.12 6.28
CA ASP A 97 9.61 21.29 6.04
C ASP A 97 10.27 21.19 4.65
N ASN A 98 10.08 22.21 3.83
CA ASN A 98 10.68 22.34 2.50
C ASN A 98 10.52 21.10 1.60
N GLY A 99 9.32 20.49 1.56
CA GLY A 99 9.06 19.32 0.74
C GLY A 99 9.52 17.98 1.33
N LYS A 100 10.10 18.00 2.54
CA LYS A 100 10.64 16.83 3.23
C LYS A 100 9.99 16.63 4.59
N ILE A 101 10.05 15.42 5.08
CA ILE A 101 9.65 15.10 6.45
C ILE A 101 10.88 15.23 7.36
N LYS A 102 10.77 16.12 8.34
CA LYS A 102 11.75 16.29 9.40
C LYS A 102 11.26 15.58 10.65
N THR A 103 12.03 14.60 11.11
CA THR A 103 11.75 13.87 12.35
C THR A 103 12.80 14.21 13.39
N THR A 104 12.34 14.68 14.56
CA THR A 104 13.20 15.07 15.67
C THR A 104 13.05 14.07 16.81
N LEU A 105 14.15 13.43 17.18
CA LEU A 105 14.27 12.37 18.18
C LEU A 105 15.14 12.82 19.36
N PRO A 106 14.58 13.24 20.50
CA PRO A 106 15.34 13.45 21.71
C PRO A 106 15.70 12.11 22.36
N LEU A 107 17.01 11.87 22.52
CA LEU A 107 17.54 10.59 23.01
C LEU A 107 18.45 10.80 24.22
N LYS A 108 18.46 9.80 25.09
CA LYS A 108 19.47 9.62 26.13
C LYS A 108 20.19 8.30 25.84
N ALA A 109 21.50 8.31 25.87
CA ALA A 109 22.30 7.11 25.74
C ALA A 109 23.19 6.91 26.97
N ASN A 110 23.28 5.68 27.42
CA ASN A 110 24.27 5.22 28.38
C ASN A 110 25.21 4.27 27.64
N ILE A 111 26.49 4.58 27.68
CA ILE A 111 27.53 3.80 27.02
C ILE A 111 28.49 3.32 28.08
N LYS A 112 28.62 2.01 28.26
CA LYS A 112 29.65 1.37 29.05
C LYS A 112 30.72 0.85 28.12
N TYR A 113 31.95 1.19 28.36
CA TYR A 113 33.06 0.66 27.60
C TYR A 113 34.15 0.11 28.53
N ARG A 114 34.68 -1.02 28.14
CA ARG A 114 35.76 -1.73 28.82
C ARG A 114 37.07 -1.45 28.08
N TYR A 115 38.05 -0.97 28.78
CA TYR A 115 39.39 -0.75 28.24
C TYR A 115 40.43 -1.42 29.11
N GLY A 116 41.55 -1.80 28.52
CA GLY A 116 42.60 -2.47 29.22
C GLY A 116 43.46 -3.34 28.34
N THR A 117 44.32 -4.15 28.95
CA THR A 117 45.21 -5.05 28.24
C THR A 117 45.29 -6.37 28.97
N SER A 118 45.65 -7.41 28.23
CA SER A 118 45.99 -8.70 28.76
C SER A 118 47.51 -8.89 28.63
N ALA A 119 48.22 -9.08 29.75
CA ALA A 119 49.64 -9.28 29.79
C ALA A 119 49.97 -10.44 30.75
N LEU A 120 50.82 -11.33 30.34
CA LEU A 120 51.31 -12.50 31.15
C LEU A 120 50.18 -13.37 31.73
N GLY A 121 49.05 -13.49 31.00
CA GLY A 121 47.90 -14.24 31.48
C GLY A 121 46.99 -13.49 32.48
N LEU A 122 47.35 -12.26 32.85
CA LEU A 122 46.55 -11.41 33.70
C LEU A 122 45.71 -10.46 32.81
N GLN A 123 44.43 -10.39 33.09
CA GLN A 123 43.50 -9.47 32.43
C GLN A 123 43.33 -8.22 33.31
N LEU A 124 43.82 -7.09 32.82
CA LEU A 124 43.70 -5.80 33.48
C LEU A 124 42.73 -4.93 32.71
N TYR A 125 41.44 -5.09 33.02
CA TYR A 125 40.38 -4.30 32.43
C TYR A 125 39.76 -3.34 33.45
N ASP A 126 39.46 -2.16 33.00
CA ASP A 126 38.62 -1.20 33.73
C ASP A 126 37.40 -0.88 32.87
N THR A 127 36.29 -0.52 33.50
CA THR A 127 35.03 -0.19 32.81
C THR A 127 34.62 1.21 33.14
N ARG A 128 34.32 2.00 32.12
CA ARG A 128 33.82 3.38 32.30
C ARG A 128 32.43 3.49 31.67
N GLU A 129 31.69 4.46 32.20
CA GLU A 129 30.33 4.77 31.81
C GLU A 129 30.20 6.22 31.40
N ILE A 130 29.56 6.47 30.26
CA ILE A 130 29.29 7.81 29.72
C ILE A 130 27.79 7.93 29.53
N ASN A 131 27.22 8.99 30.03
CA ASN A 131 25.82 9.35 29.81
C ASN A 131 25.77 10.55 28.84
N LEU A 132 25.04 10.37 27.74
CA LEU A 132 24.85 11.36 26.69
C LEU A 132 23.38 11.71 26.55
N ASN A 133 23.09 12.98 26.36
CA ASN A 133 21.79 13.44 25.93
C ASN A 133 21.96 14.18 24.61
N GLY A 134 21.09 13.92 23.66
CA GLY A 134 21.18 14.49 22.33
C GLY A 134 19.85 14.53 21.61
N ILE A 135 19.84 15.22 20.50
CA ILE A 135 18.72 15.27 19.58
C ILE A 135 19.22 14.77 18.24
N VAL A 136 18.60 13.71 17.74
CA VAL A 136 18.81 13.22 16.38
C VAL A 136 17.74 13.83 15.49
N THR A 137 18.16 14.42 14.39
CA THR A 137 17.25 14.96 13.38
C THR A 137 17.41 14.14 12.10
N LEU A 138 16.33 13.54 11.64
CA LEU A 138 16.26 12.79 10.40
C LEU A 138 15.51 13.63 9.37
N ILE A 139 16.03 13.70 8.16
CA ILE A 139 15.38 14.34 7.02
C ILE A 139 15.05 13.26 6.00
N SER A 140 13.78 13.13 5.68
CA SER A 140 13.31 12.07 4.79
C SER A 140 12.60 12.64 3.57
N ASP A 141 13.01 12.21 2.38
CA ASP A 141 12.25 12.37 1.16
C ASP A 141 11.14 11.29 1.14
N VAL A 142 9.94 11.69 0.76
CA VAL A 142 8.80 10.79 0.69
C VAL A 142 8.29 10.72 -0.74
N GLY A 143 8.21 9.52 -1.27
CA GLY A 143 7.67 9.25 -2.59
C GLY A 143 6.62 8.15 -2.56
N LEU A 144 5.66 8.21 -3.47
CA LEU A 144 4.71 7.13 -3.70
C LEU A 144 5.12 6.36 -4.94
N THR A 145 5.42 5.08 -4.79
CA THR A 145 5.78 4.19 -5.90
C THR A 145 5.00 2.88 -5.77
N TYR A 146 4.26 2.50 -6.81
CA TYR A 146 3.42 1.29 -6.79
C TYR A 146 2.47 1.21 -5.59
N TRP A 147 1.83 2.33 -5.23
CA TRP A 147 0.92 2.45 -4.07
C TRP A 147 1.58 2.21 -2.71
N GLN A 148 2.92 2.21 -2.67
CA GLN A 148 3.70 2.09 -1.45
C GLN A 148 4.40 3.41 -1.15
N LEU A 149 4.26 3.86 0.08
CA LEU A 149 5.01 5.01 0.59
C LEU A 149 6.47 4.57 0.78
N LYS A 150 7.39 5.20 0.05
CA LYS A 150 8.83 4.99 0.20
C LYS A 150 9.46 6.22 0.82
N THR A 151 10.34 5.99 1.77
CA THR A 151 11.12 7.05 2.43
C THR A 151 12.58 6.81 2.16
N ASN A 152 13.29 7.88 1.80
CA ASN A 152 14.76 7.90 1.77
C ASN A 152 15.21 8.89 2.85
N THR A 153 15.91 8.38 3.86
CA THR A 153 16.25 9.13 5.06
C THR A 153 17.74 9.41 5.13
N VAL A 154 18.09 10.65 5.44
CA VAL A 154 19.46 11.11 5.68
C VAL A 154 19.54 11.65 7.11
N LEU A 155 20.64 11.33 7.78
CA LEU A 155 21.04 11.86 9.11
C LEU A 155 21.74 13.18 8.97
#